data_bee290124ad1cdc444bf2a66b27ec205
#
_entry.id   bee290124ad1cdc444bf2a66b27ec205
#
_cell.length_a   1.000
_cell.length_b   1.000
_cell.length_c   1.000
_cell.angle_alpha   90.00
_cell.angle_beta   90.00
_cell.angle_gamma   90.00
#
_symmetry.space_group_name_H-M   'P 1'
#
loop_
_entity.id
_entity.type
_entity.pdbx_description
1 polymer ?
#
loop_
_entity_poly.entity_id
_entity_poly.type
_entity_poly.pdbx_seq_one_letter_code
_entity_poly.pdbx_strand_id
1 'polypeptide(L)'
;MSEQALFEEKQYLGSNRYSILRRIILALFCFIAYYWSENPKPVEVSGITIGAYPADDIPNSGQLFFLMGLVILVLSGLMVFVLHIHTKVTSQSIIIDGLWTSRKVKIDLSNIVSVKVIRYSKYFFKRPVYNLHFKGRIRFFTSGNEAVEVTDRDGLVYRIGSQRARELEAVIQRQLSQ
;
A
#
# COMPACT_ATOMS: atom_id res chain seq x y z
N MET A 1 20.89 -0.05 24.31
CA MET A 1 20.83 1.37 23.98
C MET A 1 19.98 1.50 22.72
N SER A 2 18.89 2.26 22.75
CA SER A 2 18.08 2.52 21.54
C SER A 2 18.87 3.48 20.65
N GLU A 3 19.31 3.04 19.47
CA GLU A 3 19.95 3.92 18.50
C GLU A 3 18.98 5.03 18.11
N GLN A 4 19.43 6.28 18.20
CA GLN A 4 18.62 7.45 17.88
C GLN A 4 18.27 7.42 16.37
N ALA A 5 17.00 7.59 16.03
CA ALA A 5 16.56 7.67 14.65
C ALA A 5 16.94 9.04 14.08
N LEU A 6 17.67 9.05 12.98
CA LEU A 6 18.01 10.23 12.21
C LEU A 6 16.93 10.58 11.18
N PHE A 7 16.22 9.55 10.71
CA PHE A 7 15.07 9.64 9.83
C PHE A 7 14.06 8.55 10.20
N GLU A 8 12.80 8.88 10.14
CA GLU A 8 11.71 7.94 10.38
C GLU A 8 10.52 8.28 9.50
N GLU A 9 9.99 7.27 8.80
CA GLU A 9 8.81 7.41 7.95
C GLU A 9 7.95 6.16 8.04
N LYS A 10 6.64 6.34 8.29
CA LYS A 10 5.62 5.30 8.22
C LYS A 10 4.74 5.51 7.01
N GLN A 11 4.62 4.49 6.17
CA GLN A 11 3.81 4.53 4.96
C GLN A 11 2.74 3.46 5.02
N TYR A 12 1.48 3.87 5.08
CA TYR A 12 0.34 2.96 5.11
C TYR A 12 0.02 2.45 3.71
N LEU A 13 -0.31 1.15 3.61
CA LEU A 13 -0.58 0.48 2.32
C LEU A 13 -1.78 1.08 1.60
N GLY A 14 -2.77 1.51 2.35
CA GLY A 14 -4.03 2.03 1.85
C GLY A 14 -4.05 3.52 1.51
N SER A 15 -2.98 4.27 1.71
CA SER A 15 -2.97 5.74 1.63
C SER A 15 -3.13 6.34 0.22
N ASN A 16 -3.13 5.53 -0.84
CA ASN A 16 -3.37 6.01 -2.20
C ASN A 16 -4.84 6.41 -2.39
N ARG A 17 -5.10 7.71 -2.66
CA ARG A 17 -6.44 8.30 -2.82
C ARG A 17 -7.31 7.55 -3.84
N TYR A 18 -6.76 7.15 -4.99
CA TYR A 18 -7.48 6.41 -6.01
C TYR A 18 -7.87 5.00 -5.55
N SER A 19 -7.00 4.35 -4.78
CA SER A 19 -7.29 3.04 -4.21
C SER A 19 -8.37 3.11 -3.14
N ILE A 20 -8.37 4.16 -2.31
CA ILE A 20 -9.41 4.41 -1.32
C ILE A 20 -10.75 4.64 -2.02
N LEU A 21 -10.80 5.57 -2.99
CA LEU A 21 -12.02 5.90 -3.72
C LEU A 21 -12.62 4.65 -4.39
N ARG A 22 -11.80 3.84 -5.06
CA ARG A 22 -12.27 2.60 -5.70
C ARG A 22 -12.89 1.62 -4.70
N ARG A 23 -12.29 1.45 -3.51
CA ARG A 23 -12.83 0.57 -2.47
C ARG A 23 -14.13 1.09 -1.88
N ILE A 24 -14.23 2.42 -1.69
CA ILE A 24 -15.48 3.06 -1.25
C ILE A 24 -16.58 2.85 -2.28
N ILE A 25 -16.31 3.08 -3.56
CA ILE A 25 -17.30 2.86 -4.65
C ILE A 25 -17.74 1.40 -4.68
N LEU A 26 -16.82 0.45 -4.55
CA LEU A 26 -17.14 -0.97 -4.51
C LEU A 26 -18.02 -1.35 -3.31
N ALA A 27 -17.72 -0.82 -2.12
CA ALA A 27 -18.53 -1.05 -0.93
C ALA A 27 -19.93 -0.44 -1.08
N LEU A 28 -20.02 0.79 -1.60
CA LEU A 28 -21.29 1.44 -1.88
C LEU A 28 -22.11 0.64 -2.90
N PHE A 29 -21.48 0.13 -3.96
CA PHE A 29 -22.16 -0.74 -4.93
C PHE A 29 -22.76 -1.98 -4.25
N CYS A 30 -22.01 -2.62 -3.34
CA CYS A 30 -22.52 -3.77 -2.59
C CYS A 30 -23.72 -3.39 -1.72
N PHE A 31 -23.70 -2.25 -1.02
CA PHE A 31 -24.81 -1.82 -0.20
C PHE A 31 -26.04 -1.40 -1.02
N ILE A 32 -25.85 -0.79 -2.19
CA ILE A 32 -26.93 -0.48 -3.12
C ILE A 32 -27.55 -1.78 -3.65
N ALA A 33 -26.73 -2.75 -4.03
CA ALA A 33 -27.20 -4.06 -4.49
C ALA A 33 -28.00 -4.79 -3.39
N TYR A 34 -27.50 -4.74 -2.14
CA TYR A 34 -28.25 -5.23 -0.97
C TYR A 34 -29.59 -4.54 -0.84
N TYR A 35 -29.61 -3.20 -0.83
CA TYR A 35 -30.86 -2.42 -0.69
C TYR A 35 -31.89 -2.76 -1.77
N TRP A 36 -31.44 -2.87 -3.03
CA TRP A 36 -32.34 -3.24 -4.13
C TRP A 36 -32.81 -4.69 -4.06
N SER A 37 -31.99 -5.59 -3.58
CA SER A 37 -32.33 -6.99 -3.37
C SER A 37 -33.41 -7.16 -2.29
N GLU A 38 -33.36 -6.36 -1.22
CA GLU A 38 -34.33 -6.39 -0.12
C GLU A 38 -35.61 -5.58 -0.43
N ASN A 39 -35.55 -4.62 -1.38
CA ASN A 39 -36.65 -3.76 -1.76
C ASN A 39 -36.88 -3.81 -3.28
N PRO A 40 -37.34 -4.94 -3.81
CA PRO A 40 -37.54 -5.11 -5.25
C PRO A 40 -38.75 -4.30 -5.73
N LYS A 41 -38.59 -3.02 -6.00
CA LYS A 41 -39.56 -2.17 -6.67
C LYS A 41 -39.13 -2.05 -8.13
N PRO A 42 -39.89 -2.63 -9.08
CA PRO A 42 -39.60 -2.42 -10.49
C PRO A 42 -39.78 -0.95 -10.84
N VAL A 43 -38.73 -0.35 -11.45
CA VAL A 43 -38.82 1.00 -11.99
C VAL A 43 -38.97 0.89 -13.50
N GLU A 44 -40.09 1.36 -14.04
CA GLU A 44 -40.27 1.46 -15.49
C GLU A 44 -39.65 2.75 -16.00
N VAL A 45 -38.63 2.63 -16.83
CA VAL A 45 -38.03 3.75 -17.54
C VAL A 45 -38.17 3.51 -19.03
N SER A 46 -39.01 4.30 -19.70
CA SER A 46 -39.22 4.23 -21.16
C SER A 46 -39.60 2.83 -21.66
N GLY A 47 -40.47 2.13 -20.93
CA GLY A 47 -40.94 0.78 -21.31
C GLY A 47 -39.95 -0.35 -20.98
N ILE A 48 -38.87 -0.04 -20.28
CA ILE A 48 -37.92 -1.05 -19.78
C ILE A 48 -38.06 -1.12 -18.26
N THR A 49 -38.43 -2.30 -17.75
CA THR A 49 -38.51 -2.56 -16.30
C THR A 49 -37.09 -2.83 -15.77
N ILE A 50 -36.55 -1.94 -14.95
CA ILE A 50 -35.28 -2.12 -14.27
C ILE A 50 -35.57 -2.49 -12.82
N GLY A 51 -35.18 -3.69 -12.40
CA GLY A 51 -35.30 -4.16 -11.02
C GLY A 51 -34.23 -5.18 -10.70
N ALA A 52 -33.77 -5.18 -9.48
CA ALA A 52 -32.94 -6.26 -8.94
C ALA A 52 -33.86 -7.20 -8.16
N TYR A 53 -34.00 -8.43 -8.64
CA TYR A 53 -34.72 -9.47 -7.93
C TYR A 53 -33.71 -10.40 -7.24
N PRO A 54 -33.99 -10.83 -6.00
CA PRO A 54 -33.19 -11.89 -5.40
C PRO A 54 -33.32 -13.13 -6.29
N ALA A 55 -32.24 -13.86 -6.49
CA ALA A 55 -32.28 -15.13 -7.18
C ALA A 55 -33.14 -16.10 -6.33
N ASP A 56 -34.28 -16.54 -6.87
CA ASP A 56 -35.24 -17.37 -6.15
C ASP A 56 -34.60 -18.67 -5.59
N ASP A 57 -33.52 -19.12 -6.21
CA ASP A 57 -32.81 -20.35 -5.84
C ASP A 57 -31.72 -20.16 -4.75
N ILE A 58 -31.41 -18.92 -4.34
CA ILE A 58 -30.36 -18.65 -3.35
C ILE A 58 -30.98 -17.85 -2.19
N PRO A 59 -31.40 -18.54 -1.10
CA PRO A 59 -31.89 -17.86 0.08
C PRO A 59 -30.81 -16.94 0.66
N ASN A 60 -31.19 -15.71 1.05
CA ASN A 60 -30.30 -14.69 1.59
C ASN A 60 -29.28 -14.10 0.61
N SER A 61 -29.56 -14.09 -0.69
CA SER A 61 -28.66 -13.50 -1.69
C SER A 61 -28.36 -12.03 -1.42
N GLY A 62 -29.31 -11.25 -0.91
CA GLY A 62 -29.13 -9.87 -0.49
C GLY A 62 -28.13 -9.72 0.66
N GLN A 63 -28.19 -10.58 1.66
CA GLN A 63 -27.29 -10.54 2.82
C GLN A 63 -25.82 -10.78 2.43
N LEU A 64 -25.57 -11.54 1.36
CA LEU A 64 -24.23 -11.75 0.83
C LEU A 64 -23.61 -10.42 0.37
N PHE A 65 -24.37 -9.56 -0.33
CA PHE A 65 -23.90 -8.23 -0.74
C PHE A 65 -23.59 -7.34 0.45
N PHE A 66 -24.43 -7.37 1.49
CA PHE A 66 -24.16 -6.62 2.72
C PHE A 66 -22.87 -7.06 3.39
N LEU A 67 -22.67 -8.38 3.56
CA LEU A 67 -21.47 -8.95 4.13
C LEU A 67 -20.23 -8.58 3.32
N MET A 68 -20.29 -8.67 1.99
CA MET A 68 -19.19 -8.29 1.10
C MET A 68 -18.84 -6.80 1.24
N GLY A 69 -19.84 -5.91 1.28
CA GLY A 69 -19.62 -4.49 1.52
C GLY A 69 -18.93 -4.22 2.85
N LEU A 70 -19.35 -4.90 3.91
CA LEU A 70 -18.73 -4.80 5.23
C LEU A 70 -17.29 -5.29 5.23
N VAL A 71 -17.02 -6.45 4.63
CA VAL A 71 -15.64 -7.00 4.49
C VAL A 71 -14.73 -6.03 3.73
N ILE A 72 -15.22 -5.43 2.62
CA ILE A 72 -14.45 -4.44 1.87
C ILE A 72 -14.09 -3.23 2.74
N LEU A 73 -15.03 -2.73 3.56
CA LEU A 73 -14.77 -1.60 4.46
C LEU A 73 -13.78 -1.95 5.55
N VAL A 74 -13.93 -3.11 6.20
CA VAL A 74 -13.01 -3.58 7.24
C VAL A 74 -11.59 -3.74 6.69
N LEU A 75 -11.43 -4.44 5.56
CA LEU A 75 -10.12 -4.61 4.92
C LEU A 75 -9.55 -3.26 4.47
N SER A 76 -10.38 -2.35 3.99
CA SER A 76 -9.95 -1.00 3.63
C SER A 76 -9.43 -0.23 4.85
N GLY A 77 -10.13 -0.31 5.97
CA GLY A 77 -9.70 0.29 7.24
C GLY A 77 -8.38 -0.27 7.72
N LEU A 78 -8.21 -1.61 7.70
CA LEU A 78 -6.94 -2.25 8.04
C LEU A 78 -5.78 -1.75 7.16
N MET A 79 -5.99 -1.61 5.85
CA MET A 79 -4.96 -1.10 4.94
C MET A 79 -4.60 0.37 5.19
N VAL A 80 -5.57 1.20 5.58
CA VAL A 80 -5.36 2.65 5.77
C VAL A 80 -4.75 2.97 7.12
N PHE A 81 -5.14 2.25 8.18
CA PHE A 81 -4.79 2.61 9.56
C PHE A 81 -3.81 1.68 10.23
N VAL A 82 -3.71 0.42 9.78
CA VAL A 82 -2.93 -0.60 10.48
C VAL A 82 -1.75 -1.07 9.67
N LEU A 83 -1.97 -1.51 8.42
CA LEU A 83 -0.92 -2.09 7.61
C LEU A 83 0.02 -1.01 7.04
N HIS A 84 1.27 -1.00 7.51
CA HIS A 84 2.28 -0.02 7.10
C HIS A 84 3.66 -0.64 6.91
N ILE A 85 4.50 0.05 6.14
CA ILE A 85 5.96 -0.11 6.12
C ILE A 85 6.54 1.06 6.89
N HIS A 86 7.46 0.75 7.77
CA HIS A 86 8.20 1.71 8.56
C HIS A 86 9.67 1.68 8.12
N THR A 87 10.18 2.82 7.69
CA THR A 87 11.58 3.01 7.30
C THR A 87 12.25 3.89 8.34
N LYS A 88 13.32 3.39 8.95
CA LYS A 88 14.11 4.09 9.98
C LYS A 88 15.58 4.09 9.56
N VAL A 89 16.24 5.24 9.63
CA VAL A 89 17.68 5.38 9.45
C VAL A 89 18.31 5.73 10.80
N THR A 90 19.30 4.97 11.18
CA THR A 90 20.15 5.21 12.35
C THR A 90 21.56 5.63 11.91
N SER A 91 22.47 5.87 12.83
CA SER A 91 23.88 6.15 12.52
C SER A 91 24.61 4.99 11.85
N GLN A 92 24.11 3.75 11.96
CA GLN A 92 24.81 2.56 11.47
C GLN A 92 24.03 1.80 10.40
N SER A 93 22.71 1.95 10.33
CA SER A 93 21.89 1.10 9.46
C SER A 93 20.57 1.75 9.02
N ILE A 94 20.09 1.26 7.88
CA ILE A 94 18.71 1.48 7.43
C ILE A 94 17.89 0.27 7.84
N ILE A 95 16.81 0.51 8.56
CA ILE A 95 15.91 -0.52 9.06
C ILE A 95 14.57 -0.37 8.37
N ILE A 96 14.07 -1.46 7.81
CA ILE A 96 12.75 -1.50 7.16
C ILE A 96 11.95 -2.61 7.84
N ASP A 97 10.86 -2.22 8.49
CA ASP A 97 9.95 -3.13 9.17
C ASP A 97 8.49 -2.63 9.06
N GLY A 98 7.56 -3.19 9.81
CA GLY A 98 6.16 -2.74 9.87
C GLY A 98 5.18 -3.91 9.98
N LEU A 99 3.91 -3.60 10.24
CA LEU A 99 2.87 -4.61 10.45
C LEU A 99 2.49 -5.41 9.19
N TRP A 100 2.88 -4.94 8.02
CA TRP A 100 2.71 -5.70 6.76
C TRP A 100 3.94 -6.55 6.42
N THR A 101 4.98 -6.49 7.23
CA THR A 101 6.27 -7.11 6.92
C THR A 101 6.46 -8.41 7.71
N SER A 102 6.78 -9.48 7.04
CA SER A 102 7.06 -10.76 7.68
C SER A 102 8.43 -10.81 8.36
N ARG A 103 9.35 -9.95 7.93
CA ARG A 103 10.73 -9.88 8.45
C ARG A 103 11.23 -8.45 8.45
N LYS A 104 11.96 -8.09 9.50
CA LYS A 104 12.75 -6.87 9.57
C LYS A 104 13.95 -6.98 8.62
N VAL A 105 14.15 -5.97 7.77
CA VAL A 105 15.33 -5.87 6.91
C VAL A 105 16.23 -4.81 7.49
N LYS A 106 17.51 -5.16 7.68
CA LYS A 106 18.55 -4.25 8.14
C LYS A 106 19.62 -4.16 7.04
N ILE A 107 19.97 -2.94 6.63
CA ILE A 107 20.99 -2.64 5.64
C ILE A 107 22.05 -1.81 6.36
N ASP A 108 23.27 -2.34 6.48
CA ASP A 108 24.35 -1.64 7.15
C ASP A 108 24.91 -0.53 6.28
N LEU A 109 24.99 0.70 6.82
CA LEU A 109 25.46 1.88 6.10
C LEU A 109 26.92 1.74 5.66
N SER A 110 27.76 1.03 6.42
CA SER A 110 29.16 0.77 6.07
C SER A 110 29.35 0.00 4.75
N ASN A 111 28.32 -0.74 4.31
CA ASN A 111 28.35 -1.51 3.07
C ASN A 111 27.77 -0.76 1.88
N ILE A 112 27.27 0.45 2.06
CA ILE A 112 26.65 1.23 0.99
C ILE A 112 27.71 1.96 0.17
N VAL A 113 27.63 1.81 -1.15
CA VAL A 113 28.54 2.45 -2.11
C VAL A 113 27.90 3.65 -2.78
N SER A 114 26.59 3.60 -3.05
CA SER A 114 25.90 4.70 -3.70
C SER A 114 24.46 4.85 -3.24
N VAL A 115 24.00 6.10 -3.20
CA VAL A 115 22.63 6.47 -2.86
C VAL A 115 22.15 7.51 -3.85
N LYS A 116 20.94 7.33 -4.40
CA LYS A 116 20.33 8.30 -5.32
C LYS A 116 18.82 8.25 -5.27
N VAL A 117 18.18 9.40 -5.46
CA VAL A 117 16.73 9.47 -5.68
C VAL A 117 16.39 9.04 -7.10
N ILE A 118 15.42 8.17 -7.22
CA ILE A 118 14.89 7.71 -8.50
C ILE A 118 13.38 7.86 -8.56
N ARG A 119 12.84 8.03 -9.78
CA ARG A 119 11.40 7.85 -10.01
C ARG A 119 11.10 6.36 -10.09
N TYR A 120 10.24 5.88 -9.18
CA TYR A 120 9.96 4.47 -9.04
C TYR A 120 9.19 3.89 -10.24
N SER A 121 8.23 4.63 -10.77
CA SER A 121 7.43 4.19 -11.94
C SER A 121 6.67 5.35 -12.58
N LYS A 122 6.49 5.28 -13.92
CA LYS A 122 5.62 6.17 -14.68
C LYS A 122 4.17 5.66 -14.77
N TYR A 123 3.90 4.40 -14.38
CA TYR A 123 2.60 3.76 -14.55
C TYR A 123 1.67 4.01 -13.37
N PHE A 124 0.39 4.17 -13.66
CA PHE A 124 -0.67 4.50 -12.72
C PHE A 124 -0.98 3.35 -11.72
N PHE A 125 -0.78 2.09 -12.12
CA PHE A 125 -1.07 0.92 -11.31
C PHE A 125 0.17 0.47 -10.52
N LYS A 126 0.39 1.07 -9.36
CA LYS A 126 1.46 0.69 -8.45
C LYS A 126 0.90 -0.19 -7.35
N ARG A 127 1.33 -1.44 -7.30
CA ARG A 127 1.01 -2.33 -6.19
C ARG A 127 2.05 -2.16 -5.08
N PRO A 128 1.63 -2.16 -3.81
CA PRO A 128 2.60 -2.21 -2.71
C PRO A 128 3.41 -3.50 -2.81
N VAL A 129 4.70 -3.40 -2.55
CA VAL A 129 5.64 -4.53 -2.57
C VAL A 129 6.58 -4.43 -1.38
N TYR A 130 6.86 -5.57 -0.74
CA TYR A 130 7.83 -5.66 0.33
C TYR A 130 8.79 -6.81 0.06
N ASN A 131 10.08 -6.51 0.17
CA ASN A 131 11.17 -7.47 -0.01
C ASN A 131 11.05 -8.29 -1.31
N LEU A 132 10.60 -7.62 -2.40
CA LEU A 132 10.46 -8.26 -3.69
C LEU A 132 11.78 -8.28 -4.45
N HIS A 133 12.36 -9.47 -4.56
CA HIS A 133 13.56 -9.71 -5.33
C HIS A 133 13.25 -9.86 -6.81
N PHE A 134 13.82 -8.99 -7.65
CA PHE A 134 13.68 -9.10 -9.09
C PHE A 134 14.92 -8.54 -9.81
N LYS A 135 15.60 -9.37 -10.59
CA LYS A 135 16.80 -9.00 -11.39
C LYS A 135 17.87 -8.27 -10.57
N GLY A 136 18.29 -8.84 -9.43
CA GLY A 136 19.30 -8.25 -8.55
C GLY A 136 18.87 -7.00 -7.79
N ARG A 137 17.56 -6.71 -7.75
CA ARG A 137 17.01 -5.55 -7.03
C ARG A 137 15.97 -5.99 -6.01
N ILE A 138 16.08 -5.43 -4.82
CA ILE A 138 15.10 -5.65 -3.75
C ILE A 138 14.24 -4.39 -3.62
N ARG A 139 12.93 -4.54 -3.63
CA ARG A 139 11.99 -3.43 -3.67
C ARG A 139 11.14 -3.38 -2.42
N PHE A 140 11.05 -2.17 -1.85
CA PHE A 140 10.17 -1.82 -0.73
C PHE A 140 9.36 -0.61 -1.15
N PHE A 141 8.05 -0.77 -1.35
CA PHE A 141 7.22 0.29 -1.87
C PHE A 141 5.78 0.16 -1.41
N THR A 142 5.16 1.24 -0.96
CA THR A 142 3.74 1.31 -0.61
C THR A 142 2.97 2.22 -1.55
N SER A 143 3.38 3.49 -1.61
CA SER A 143 2.69 4.52 -2.38
C SER A 143 3.68 5.64 -2.75
N GLY A 144 3.31 6.49 -3.72
CA GLY A 144 4.14 7.59 -4.15
C GLY A 144 4.80 7.38 -5.52
N ASN A 145 5.70 8.28 -5.91
CA ASN A 145 6.35 8.29 -7.22
C ASN A 145 7.87 8.20 -7.14
N GLU A 146 8.43 8.43 -5.96
CA GLU A 146 9.86 8.51 -5.73
C GLU A 146 10.32 7.40 -4.80
N ALA A 147 11.57 7.01 -4.96
CA ALA A 147 12.26 6.06 -4.11
C ALA A 147 13.73 6.44 -4.00
N VAL A 148 14.37 6.00 -2.94
CA VAL A 148 15.82 6.03 -2.80
C VAL A 148 16.36 4.66 -3.24
N GLU A 149 17.27 4.67 -4.21
CA GLU A 149 18.02 3.51 -4.64
C GLU A 149 19.35 3.52 -3.90
N VAL A 150 19.58 2.46 -3.15
CA VAL A 150 20.78 2.23 -2.36
C VAL A 150 21.50 1.00 -2.93
N THR A 151 22.77 1.14 -3.27
CA THR A 151 23.60 0.04 -3.78
C THR A 151 24.64 -0.32 -2.74
N ASP A 152 24.75 -1.60 -2.40
CA ASP A 152 25.81 -2.10 -1.52
C ASP A 152 27.07 -2.56 -2.29
N ARG A 153 28.11 -2.92 -1.56
CA ARG A 153 29.40 -3.37 -2.13
C ARG A 153 29.30 -4.66 -2.93
N ASP A 154 28.32 -5.49 -2.62
CA ASP A 154 28.07 -6.75 -3.32
C ASP A 154 27.28 -6.54 -4.63
N GLY A 155 26.98 -5.28 -4.97
CA GLY A 155 26.21 -4.91 -6.15
C GLY A 155 24.70 -5.12 -5.98
N LEU A 156 24.22 -5.45 -4.77
CA LEU A 156 22.80 -5.58 -4.49
C LEU A 156 22.14 -4.21 -4.40
N VAL A 157 21.03 -4.04 -5.07
CA VAL A 157 20.33 -2.77 -5.18
C VAL A 157 19.02 -2.79 -4.41
N TYR A 158 18.91 -1.94 -3.40
CA TYR A 158 17.69 -1.73 -2.62
C TYR A 158 16.95 -0.51 -3.14
N ARG A 159 15.66 -0.65 -3.43
CA ARG A 159 14.78 0.47 -3.81
C ARG A 159 13.74 0.69 -2.73
N ILE A 160 13.91 1.75 -1.97
CA ILE A 160 13.09 2.11 -0.82
C ILE A 160 12.17 3.24 -1.25
N GLY A 161 10.87 2.95 -1.42
CA GLY A 161 9.86 3.96 -1.69
C GLY A 161 9.74 4.93 -0.51
N SER A 162 9.68 6.22 -0.79
CA SER A 162 9.53 7.26 0.23
C SER A 162 8.74 8.43 -0.31
N GLN A 163 7.89 9.03 0.51
CA GLN A 163 7.23 10.29 0.22
C GLN A 163 8.17 11.47 0.47
N ARG A 164 9.24 11.24 1.26
CA ARG A 164 10.29 12.20 1.61
C ARG A 164 11.65 11.72 1.07
N ALA A 165 11.69 11.27 -0.20
CA ALA A 165 12.85 10.60 -0.79
C ALA A 165 14.13 11.44 -0.76
N ARG A 166 14.04 12.75 -1.00
CA ARG A 166 15.20 13.66 -0.97
C ARG A 166 15.77 13.82 0.44
N GLU A 167 14.91 13.85 1.45
CA GLU A 167 15.34 13.92 2.84
C GLU A 167 16.00 12.62 3.28
N LEU A 168 15.39 11.47 2.91
CA LEU A 168 15.97 10.16 3.15
C LEU A 168 17.35 10.02 2.51
N GLU A 169 17.51 10.42 1.24
CA GLU A 169 18.79 10.44 0.55
C GLU A 169 19.81 11.31 1.30
N ALA A 170 19.45 12.56 1.63
CA ALA A 170 20.35 13.51 2.30
C ALA A 170 20.84 13.00 3.67
N VAL A 171 19.96 12.35 4.44
CA VAL A 171 20.32 11.76 5.73
C VAL A 171 21.30 10.60 5.53
N ILE A 172 21.05 9.71 4.56
CA ILE A 172 21.96 8.59 4.28
C ILE A 172 23.30 9.10 3.78
N GLN A 173 23.33 10.04 2.83
CA GLN A 173 24.57 10.61 2.30
C GLN A 173 25.43 11.27 3.40
N ARG A 174 24.78 12.00 4.33
CA ARG A 174 25.48 12.61 5.46
C ARG A 174 26.17 11.57 6.34
N GLN A 175 25.55 10.41 6.52
CA GLN A 175 26.15 9.33 7.32
C GLN A 175 27.30 8.61 6.58
N LEU A 176 27.24 8.56 5.24
CA LEU A 176 28.32 7.97 4.42
C LEU A 176 29.56 8.88 4.32
N SER A 177 29.40 10.18 4.59
CA SER A 177 30.50 11.16 4.53
C SER A 177 31.21 11.39 5.87
N GLN A 178 30.73 10.76 6.94
CA GLN A 178 31.34 10.76 8.27
C GLN A 178 32.30 9.57 8.44
#